data_01af7f97562ec45c4cc28442491fa994
#
_entry.id   01af7f97562ec45c4cc28442491fa994
#
_cell.length_a   1.000
_cell.length_b   1.000
_cell.length_c   1.000
_cell.angle_alpha   90.00
_cell.angle_beta   90.00
_cell.angle_gamma   90.00
#
_symmetry.space_group_name_H-M   'P 1'
#
loop_
_entity.id
_entity.type
_entity.pdbx_description
1 polymer ?
#
loop_
_entity_poly.entity_id
_entity_poly.type
_entity_poly.pdbx_seq_one_letter_code
_entity_poly.pdbx_strand_id
1 'polypeptide(L)'
;SGAAGVSGRCNYDVDSEGTGEVGKEVMKLKNVLIVVDDMEESIRFYKEMFGLQVIMRQEGNVILSEGLVLQDAGVWADVIGENATPFNNMTELYFEDNDVEGLVEKLMSSDIPVKFATELTEPAGGQRLVRFYDPSGNLIEVRGK
;
A
#
# COMPACT_ATOMS: atom_id res chain seq x y z
N SER A 1 15.69 -28.17 21.58
CA SER A 1 15.67 -27.26 20.48
C SER A 1 15.31 -25.86 21.00
N GLY A 2 16.23 -25.23 21.62
CA GLY A 2 16.08 -23.90 22.06
C GLY A 2 16.10 -22.97 20.86
N ALA A 3 14.97 -22.49 20.47
CA ALA A 3 14.96 -21.20 19.88
C ALA A 3 15.47 -20.28 20.97
N ALA A 4 16.75 -20.08 21.01
CA ALA A 4 17.29 -18.98 21.73
C ALA A 4 16.53 -17.78 21.19
N GLY A 5 15.67 -17.23 22.00
CA GLY A 5 15.06 -15.99 21.67
C GLY A 5 16.17 -15.03 21.36
N VAL A 6 16.44 -14.88 20.11
CA VAL A 6 17.14 -13.71 19.67
C VAL A 6 16.17 -12.60 20.00
N SER A 7 16.30 -12.08 21.20
CA SER A 7 15.76 -10.77 21.43
C SER A 7 16.55 -9.84 20.55
N GLY A 8 16.24 -9.85 19.29
CA GLY A 8 16.63 -8.80 18.41
C GLY A 8 15.94 -7.55 18.89
N ARG A 9 16.40 -7.03 19.97
CA ARG A 9 16.06 -5.67 20.30
C ARG A 9 16.82 -4.83 19.31
N CYS A 10 16.15 -4.52 18.25
CA CYS A 10 16.53 -3.36 17.51
C CYS A 10 16.35 -2.19 18.48
N ASN A 11 17.36 -1.90 19.22
CA ASN A 11 17.45 -0.61 19.87
C ASN A 11 17.67 0.39 18.74
N TYR A 12 16.58 0.86 18.21
CA TYR A 12 16.66 2.06 17.44
C TYR A 12 16.90 3.20 18.42
N ASP A 13 18.13 3.59 18.54
CA ASP A 13 18.40 4.88 19.11
C ASP A 13 17.82 5.91 18.16
N VAL A 14 16.67 6.41 18.55
CA VAL A 14 15.94 7.39 17.77
C VAL A 14 16.54 8.79 17.92
N ASP A 15 17.62 8.94 18.60
CA ASP A 15 18.29 10.23 18.71
C ASP A 15 19.25 10.48 17.55
N SER A 16 18.88 10.03 16.42
CA SER A 16 19.55 10.39 15.20
C SER A 16 19.26 11.85 14.82
N GLU A 17 19.38 12.73 15.79
CA GLU A 17 19.28 14.13 15.49
C GLU A 17 20.45 14.55 14.62
N GLY A 18 20.26 14.48 13.32
CA GLY A 18 21.07 15.17 12.37
C GLY A 18 22.57 14.93 12.39
N THR A 19 23.03 14.05 13.24
CA THR A 19 24.42 13.64 13.22
C THR A 19 24.63 12.56 12.18
N GLY A 20 23.81 12.60 11.11
CA GLY A 20 24.03 11.76 9.98
C GLY A 20 25.50 11.85 9.59
N GLU A 21 26.17 10.72 9.66
CA GLU A 21 27.54 10.65 9.21
C GLU A 21 27.60 11.16 7.77
N VAL A 22 28.22 12.29 7.60
CA VAL A 22 28.43 12.90 6.30
C VAL A 22 29.20 11.91 5.42
N GLY A 23 28.60 11.51 4.30
CA GLY A 23 29.23 10.64 3.34
C GLY A 23 28.77 9.19 3.37
N LYS A 24 27.88 8.81 4.28
CA LYS A 24 27.32 7.48 4.29
C LYS A 24 25.94 7.49 3.63
N GLU A 25 25.85 6.88 2.47
CA GLU A 25 24.58 6.81 1.76
C GLU A 25 23.62 5.89 2.51
N VAL A 26 22.43 6.39 2.76
CA VAL A 26 21.34 5.59 3.30
C VAL A 26 20.67 4.85 2.15
N MET A 27 20.39 3.58 2.35
CA MET A 27 19.60 2.80 1.41
C MET A 27 18.22 3.45 1.24
N LYS A 28 17.73 3.53 0.02
CA LYS A 28 16.42 4.14 -0.26
C LYS A 28 15.34 3.08 -0.41
N LEU A 29 14.21 3.30 0.25
CA LEU A 29 12.98 2.59 -0.11
C LEU A 29 12.40 3.30 -1.34
N LYS A 30 12.68 2.77 -2.51
CA LYS A 30 12.32 3.41 -3.76
C LYS A 30 10.87 3.17 -4.15
N ASN A 31 10.42 1.94 -4.05
CA ASN A 31 9.08 1.53 -4.45
C ASN A 31 8.51 0.54 -3.44
N VAL A 32 7.19 0.51 -3.37
CA VAL A 32 6.45 -0.56 -2.70
C VAL A 32 5.73 -1.35 -3.78
N LEU A 33 5.90 -2.65 -3.77
CA LEU A 33 5.27 -3.56 -4.71
C LEU A 33 4.10 -4.26 -4.03
N ILE A 34 2.94 -4.22 -4.69
CA ILE A 34 1.77 -4.98 -4.28
C ILE A 34 1.39 -5.97 -5.38
N VAL A 35 0.81 -7.08 -4.97
CA VAL A 35 0.42 -8.14 -5.88
C VAL A 35 -1.04 -7.99 -6.26
N VAL A 36 -1.34 -8.06 -7.55
CA VAL A 36 -2.70 -7.90 -8.07
C VAL A 36 -3.08 -9.06 -8.98
N ASP A 37 -4.35 -9.42 -8.97
CA ASP A 37 -4.87 -10.53 -9.78
C ASP A 37 -5.22 -10.08 -11.20
N ASP A 38 -5.80 -8.92 -11.33
CA ASP A 38 -6.21 -8.34 -12.61
C ASP A 38 -5.50 -7.01 -12.79
N MET A 39 -4.46 -7.01 -13.65
CA MET A 39 -3.64 -5.83 -13.85
C MET A 39 -4.44 -4.65 -14.41
N GLU A 40 -5.25 -4.86 -15.41
CA GLU A 40 -5.99 -3.76 -16.04
C GLU A 40 -7.03 -3.16 -15.10
N GLU A 41 -7.75 -3.99 -14.36
CA GLU A 41 -8.70 -3.52 -13.35
C GLU A 41 -7.99 -2.74 -12.25
N SER A 42 -6.82 -3.23 -11.81
CA SER A 42 -6.04 -2.57 -10.76
C SER A 42 -5.50 -1.23 -11.21
N ILE A 43 -4.99 -1.13 -12.43
CA ILE A 43 -4.55 0.16 -13.01
C ILE A 43 -5.70 1.14 -13.03
N ARG A 44 -6.86 0.71 -13.49
CA ARG A 44 -8.05 1.54 -13.54
C ARG A 44 -8.49 1.99 -12.15
N PHE A 45 -8.46 1.08 -11.18
CA PHE A 45 -8.81 1.38 -9.80
C PHE A 45 -7.93 2.48 -9.21
N TYR A 46 -6.62 2.33 -9.31
CA TYR A 46 -5.69 3.31 -8.74
C TYR A 46 -5.72 4.65 -9.48
N LYS A 47 -6.01 4.62 -10.75
CA LYS A 47 -6.18 5.84 -11.53
C LYS A 47 -7.47 6.59 -11.15
N GLU A 48 -8.60 5.90 -11.12
CA GLU A 48 -9.90 6.52 -10.86
C GLU A 48 -10.05 6.96 -9.41
N MET A 49 -9.58 6.15 -8.45
CA MET A 49 -9.77 6.44 -7.04
C MET A 49 -8.71 7.38 -6.47
N PHE A 50 -7.47 7.26 -6.92
CA PHE A 50 -6.35 7.98 -6.33
C PHE A 50 -5.65 8.94 -7.28
N GLY A 51 -6.01 8.92 -8.55
CA GLY A 51 -5.35 9.78 -9.54
C GLY A 51 -3.92 9.35 -9.89
N LEU A 52 -3.53 8.12 -9.57
CA LEU A 52 -2.19 7.64 -9.89
C LEU A 52 -2.04 7.41 -11.37
N GLN A 53 -0.86 7.73 -11.91
CA GLN A 53 -0.55 7.61 -13.33
C GLN A 53 0.44 6.48 -13.56
N VAL A 54 0.33 5.82 -14.71
CA VAL A 54 1.31 4.83 -15.13
C VAL A 54 2.60 5.54 -15.54
N ILE A 55 3.70 5.19 -14.90
CA ILE A 55 5.03 5.71 -15.21
C ILE A 55 5.75 4.79 -16.20
N MET A 56 5.68 3.49 -15.95
CA MET A 56 6.33 2.50 -16.81
C MET A 56 5.52 1.22 -16.79
N ARG A 57 5.38 0.61 -17.96
CA ARG A 57 4.64 -0.62 -18.11
C ARG A 57 5.53 -1.70 -18.70
N GLN A 58 5.65 -2.80 -17.97
CA GLN A 58 6.33 -4.01 -18.42
C GLN A 58 5.35 -5.18 -18.30
N GLU A 59 5.67 -6.29 -18.92
CA GLU A 59 4.83 -7.47 -18.81
C GLU A 59 4.78 -7.94 -17.36
N GLY A 60 3.59 -7.98 -16.79
CA GLY A 60 3.39 -8.43 -15.42
C GLY A 60 3.84 -7.46 -14.34
N ASN A 61 4.30 -6.27 -14.69
CA ASN A 61 4.80 -5.29 -13.72
C ASN A 61 4.53 -3.88 -14.24
N VAL A 62 3.82 -3.09 -13.46
CA VAL A 62 3.46 -1.71 -13.83
C VAL A 62 3.84 -0.78 -12.70
N ILE A 63 4.65 0.22 -12.99
CA ILE A 63 5.06 1.23 -12.04
C ILE A 63 4.10 2.41 -12.16
N LEU A 64 3.48 2.74 -11.04
CA LEU A 64 2.62 3.92 -10.93
C LEU A 64 3.38 5.08 -10.28
N SER A 65 2.80 6.25 -10.37
CA SER A 65 3.30 7.41 -9.61
C SER A 65 3.26 7.11 -8.10
N GLU A 66 3.94 7.93 -7.32
CA GLU A 66 4.08 7.77 -5.86
C GLU A 66 4.84 6.50 -5.43
N GLY A 67 5.57 5.87 -6.35
CA GLY A 67 6.38 4.71 -6.01
C GLY A 67 5.62 3.40 -5.78
N LEU A 68 4.38 3.33 -6.21
CA LEU A 68 3.59 2.11 -6.11
C LEU A 68 3.77 1.25 -7.36
N VAL A 69 4.09 -0.03 -7.17
CA VAL A 69 4.28 -0.98 -8.26
C VAL A 69 3.21 -2.06 -8.17
N LEU A 70 2.55 -2.32 -9.29
CA LEU A 70 1.59 -3.40 -9.40
C LEU A 70 2.27 -4.60 -10.04
N GLN A 71 2.23 -5.74 -9.37
CA GLN A 71 2.86 -6.98 -9.80
C GLN A 71 1.79 -8.04 -10.06
N ASP A 72 1.81 -8.64 -11.24
CA ASP A 72 0.88 -9.73 -11.55
C ASP A 72 1.10 -10.93 -10.63
N ALA A 73 0.01 -11.45 -10.07
CA ALA A 73 0.05 -12.53 -9.09
C ALA A 73 0.69 -13.82 -9.66
N GLY A 74 0.36 -14.18 -10.89
CA GLY A 74 0.92 -15.38 -11.50
C GLY A 74 2.43 -15.27 -11.74
N VAL A 75 2.87 -14.13 -12.24
CA VAL A 75 4.30 -13.87 -12.43
C VAL A 75 5.03 -13.86 -11.09
N TRP A 76 4.43 -13.26 -10.08
CA TRP A 76 5.02 -13.18 -8.75
C TRP A 76 5.20 -14.57 -8.12
N ALA A 77 4.19 -15.42 -8.22
CA ALA A 77 4.25 -16.78 -7.72
C ALA A 77 5.40 -17.58 -8.35
N ASP A 78 5.63 -17.38 -9.65
CA ASP A 78 6.75 -18.03 -10.34
C ASP A 78 8.09 -17.47 -9.89
N VAL A 79 8.17 -16.16 -9.65
CA VAL A 79 9.43 -15.50 -9.25
C VAL A 79 9.88 -15.94 -7.87
N ILE A 80 8.98 -15.94 -6.89
CA ILE A 80 9.36 -16.23 -5.50
C ILE A 80 9.02 -17.66 -5.05
N GLY A 81 8.28 -18.42 -5.89
CA GLY A 81 7.90 -19.79 -5.57
C GLY A 81 6.76 -19.92 -4.55
N GLU A 82 6.07 -18.85 -4.25
CA GLU A 82 4.99 -18.82 -3.26
C GLU A 82 3.83 -17.96 -3.77
N ASN A 83 2.62 -18.33 -3.41
CA ASN A 83 1.44 -17.55 -3.74
C ASN A 83 1.26 -16.40 -2.75
N ALA A 84 0.85 -15.25 -3.26
CA ALA A 84 0.43 -14.15 -2.40
C ALA A 84 -0.89 -14.51 -1.70
N THR A 85 -1.07 -14.04 -0.48
CA THR A 85 -2.30 -14.25 0.29
C THR A 85 -3.07 -12.95 0.38
N PRO A 86 -4.20 -12.81 -0.35
CA PRO A 86 -5.05 -11.65 -0.23
C PRO A 86 -5.60 -11.48 1.19
N PHE A 87 -5.92 -10.27 1.56
CA PHE A 87 -6.55 -9.96 2.86
C PHE A 87 -5.74 -10.42 4.06
N ASN A 88 -4.42 -10.49 3.94
CA ASN A 88 -3.58 -10.90 5.07
C ASN A 88 -3.32 -9.77 6.07
N ASN A 89 -3.63 -8.53 5.70
CA ASN A 89 -3.54 -7.36 6.57
C ASN A 89 -2.13 -7.11 7.14
N MET A 90 -1.11 -7.58 6.46
CA MET A 90 0.29 -7.44 6.90
C MET A 90 0.88 -6.08 6.56
N THR A 91 0.24 -5.36 5.65
CA THR A 91 0.66 -4.03 5.22
C THR A 91 -0.56 -3.19 4.93
N GLU A 92 -0.38 -1.90 4.90
CA GLU A 92 -1.41 -1.01 4.39
C GLU A 92 -0.77 0.11 3.57
N LEU A 93 -1.46 0.54 2.53
CA LEU A 93 -1.11 1.74 1.80
C LEU A 93 -1.85 2.90 2.46
N TYR A 94 -1.11 3.90 2.89
CA TYR A 94 -1.68 5.06 3.56
C TYR A 94 -1.68 6.25 2.61
N PHE A 95 -2.86 6.79 2.37
CA PHE A 95 -3.05 7.99 1.54
C PHE A 95 -3.68 9.10 2.37
N GLU A 96 -3.36 10.31 2.02
CA GLU A 96 -4.05 11.49 2.53
C GLU A 96 -4.86 12.14 1.40
N ASP A 97 -6.07 12.58 1.71
CA ASP A 97 -6.92 13.25 0.75
C ASP A 97 -7.70 14.36 1.43
N ASN A 98 -8.03 15.40 0.66
CA ASN A 98 -8.82 16.52 1.17
C ASN A 98 -10.30 16.16 1.28
N ASP A 99 -10.77 15.15 0.55
CA ASP A 99 -12.18 14.80 0.46
C ASP A 99 -12.40 13.29 0.59
N VAL A 100 -12.27 12.80 1.82
CA VAL A 100 -12.47 11.37 2.11
C VAL A 100 -13.92 10.95 1.83
N GLU A 101 -14.89 11.81 2.09
CA GLU A 101 -16.30 11.51 1.80
C GLU A 101 -16.55 11.34 0.31
N GLY A 102 -15.99 12.21 -0.51
CA GLY A 102 -16.08 12.09 -1.96
C GLY A 102 -15.43 10.81 -2.48
N LEU A 103 -14.34 10.39 -1.87
CA LEU A 103 -13.72 9.10 -2.21
C LEU A 103 -14.66 7.95 -1.89
N VAL A 104 -15.28 7.94 -0.71
CA VAL A 104 -16.24 6.89 -0.34
C VAL A 104 -17.39 6.82 -1.33
N GLU A 105 -17.91 7.97 -1.75
CA GLU A 105 -18.97 8.02 -2.77
C GLU A 105 -18.50 7.41 -4.10
N LYS A 106 -17.29 7.72 -4.54
CA LYS A 106 -16.72 7.11 -5.74
C LYS A 106 -16.58 5.60 -5.62
N LEU A 107 -16.09 5.14 -4.48
CA LEU A 107 -15.94 3.71 -4.20
C LEU A 107 -17.28 2.99 -4.25
N MET A 108 -18.31 3.58 -3.64
CA MET A 108 -19.64 2.97 -3.58
C MET A 108 -20.37 2.98 -4.93
N SER A 109 -20.08 3.95 -5.78
CA SER A 109 -20.70 4.05 -7.09
C SER A 109 -19.88 3.41 -8.21
N SER A 110 -18.70 2.92 -7.93
CA SER A 110 -17.82 2.29 -8.92
C SER A 110 -18.38 0.93 -9.35
N ASP A 111 -18.14 0.57 -10.63
CA ASP A 111 -18.40 -0.76 -11.14
C ASP A 111 -17.37 -1.80 -10.66
N ILE A 112 -16.26 -1.36 -10.08
CA ILE A 112 -15.27 -2.24 -9.45
C ILE A 112 -15.74 -2.52 -8.02
N PRO A 113 -16.01 -3.78 -7.65
CA PRO A 113 -16.42 -4.11 -6.29
C PRO A 113 -15.34 -3.76 -5.27
N VAL A 114 -15.73 -3.11 -4.19
CA VAL A 114 -14.82 -2.73 -3.11
C VAL A 114 -15.33 -3.31 -1.80
N LYS A 115 -14.41 -3.94 -1.06
CA LYS A 115 -14.70 -4.44 0.28
C LYS A 115 -14.13 -3.46 1.30
N PHE A 116 -14.99 -2.93 2.17
CA PHE A 116 -14.57 -2.06 3.26
C PHE A 116 -14.06 -2.90 4.44
N ALA A 117 -12.93 -2.49 5.01
CA ALA A 117 -12.41 -3.08 6.24
C ALA A 117 -12.99 -2.38 7.46
N THR A 118 -13.13 -1.06 7.38
CA THR A 118 -13.81 -0.24 8.39
C THR A 118 -14.69 0.79 7.70
N GLU A 119 -15.73 1.22 8.38
CA GLU A 119 -16.56 2.30 7.87
C GLU A 119 -15.81 3.64 7.96
N LEU A 120 -16.36 4.65 7.28
CA LEU A 120 -15.87 6.01 7.44
C LEU A 120 -16.04 6.41 8.90
N THR A 121 -14.94 6.69 9.55
CA THR A 121 -14.91 7.04 10.98
C THR A 121 -14.23 8.37 11.19
N GLU A 122 -14.50 8.97 12.34
CA GLU A 122 -13.89 10.22 12.78
C GLU A 122 -13.25 9.96 14.14
N PRO A 123 -12.02 9.45 14.17
CA PRO A 123 -11.36 9.19 15.45
C PRO A 123 -11.07 10.46 16.21
N ALA A 124 -10.71 10.33 17.47
CA ALA A 124 -10.32 11.44 18.32
C ALA A 124 -9.22 12.27 17.62
N GLY A 125 -9.48 13.54 17.37
CA GLY A 125 -8.58 14.40 16.60
C GLY A 125 -9.25 15.01 15.38
N GLY A 126 -10.47 14.59 15.03
CA GLY A 126 -11.30 15.24 14.02
C GLY A 126 -10.98 14.92 12.58
N GLN A 127 -10.02 14.04 12.31
CA GLN A 127 -9.73 13.62 10.94
C GLN A 127 -10.56 12.40 10.58
N ARG A 128 -11.21 12.45 9.43
CA ARG A 128 -11.95 11.31 8.92
C ARG A 128 -11.01 10.31 8.29
N LEU A 129 -11.30 9.04 8.48
CA LEU A 129 -10.54 7.97 7.85
C LEU A 129 -11.45 6.84 7.42
N VAL A 130 -11.01 6.13 6.40
CA VAL A 130 -11.67 4.92 5.91
C VAL A 130 -10.61 3.88 5.55
N ARG A 131 -10.91 2.61 5.78
CA ARG A 131 -10.06 1.51 5.36
C ARG A 131 -10.84 0.58 4.46
N PHE A 132 -10.23 0.19 3.37
CA PHE A 132 -10.85 -0.70 2.40
C PHE A 132 -9.76 -1.48 1.67
N TYR A 133 -10.18 -2.46 0.89
CA TYR A 133 -9.25 -3.27 0.11
C TYR A 133 -9.32 -2.87 -1.36
N ASP A 134 -8.17 -2.94 -2.03
CA ASP A 134 -8.18 -2.86 -3.47
C ASP A 134 -8.82 -4.14 -4.06
N PRO A 135 -9.04 -4.23 -5.38
CA PRO A 135 -9.70 -5.40 -5.96
C PRO A 135 -9.00 -6.73 -5.71
N SER A 136 -7.73 -6.71 -5.35
CA SER A 136 -6.93 -7.92 -5.11
C SER A 136 -6.72 -8.24 -3.64
N GLY A 137 -7.30 -7.46 -2.73
CA GLY A 137 -7.20 -7.70 -1.30
C GLY A 137 -6.03 -7.01 -0.60
N ASN A 138 -5.47 -5.97 -1.19
CA ASN A 138 -4.46 -5.13 -0.53
C ASN A 138 -5.15 -4.06 0.30
N LEU A 139 -4.73 -3.92 1.55
CA LEU A 139 -5.34 -2.99 2.50
C LEU A 139 -4.90 -1.56 2.24
N ILE A 140 -5.86 -0.66 2.26
CA ILE A 140 -5.66 0.78 2.04
C ILE A 140 -6.33 1.56 3.16
N GLU A 141 -5.63 2.55 3.68
CA GLU A 141 -6.21 3.56 4.56
C GLU A 141 -6.12 4.91 3.88
N VAL A 142 -7.23 5.65 3.89
CA VAL A 142 -7.24 7.04 3.45
C VAL A 142 -7.71 7.92 4.58
N ARG A 143 -6.93 8.94 4.85
CA ARG A 143 -7.19 9.86 5.96
C ARG A 143 -7.29 11.29 5.45
N GLY A 144 -8.16 12.08 6.04
CA GLY A 144 -8.27 13.50 5.76
C GLY A 144 -7.03 14.26 6.23
N LYS A 145 -6.70 15.28 5.51
CA LYS A 145 -5.61 16.18 5.90
C LYS A 145 -6.03 17.08 7.05
#